data_b2727ec009f7bd982711b811d5f45e8f
#
_entry.id   b2727ec009f7bd982711b811d5f45e8f
#
_cell.length_a   1.000
_cell.length_b   1.000
_cell.length_c   1.000
_cell.angle_alpha   90.00
_cell.angle_beta   90.00
_cell.angle_gamma   90.00
#
_symmetry.space_group_name_H-M   'P 1'
#
loop_
_entity.id
_entity.type
_entity.pdbx_description
1 polymer ?
#
loop_
_entity_poly.entity_id
_entity_poly.type
_entity_poly.pdbx_seq_one_letter_code
_entity_poly.pdbx_strand_id
1 'polypeptide(L)'
;MDLPISLQDITYAENYLAQGDLATATPLLERLVELAEEYIDAECKTEEKRQYFSFDSKFERLAYRRVEKDPRELVQVEVPFDRLYSDMAFAYIRQQDYVSARNALMQAVRWDPMNCNYRLDLAELFRALEDKQEWASLSFSVLERASDGKCAARAYANLGQYFLEPETENVSAAVGCARLALRLAPNDAHTTRLLNKIHTTYPDAAEESDEHVMGELALQGVPTSPSAEIAICLIMCATDAASDGDK
;
A
#
# COMPACT_ATOMS: atom_id res chain seq x y z
N MET A 1 -13.30 27.23 8.71
CA MET A 1 -12.00 27.44 9.43
C MET A 1 -10.92 27.38 8.38
N ASP A 2 -9.91 28.23 8.43
CA ASP A 2 -8.80 28.11 7.47
C ASP A 2 -8.07 26.80 7.73
N LEU A 3 -7.67 26.12 6.64
CA LEU A 3 -6.92 24.88 6.75
C LEU A 3 -5.57 25.15 7.41
N PRO A 4 -5.14 24.33 8.39
CA PRO A 4 -3.92 24.59 9.16
C PRO A 4 -2.65 24.41 8.33
N ILE A 5 -2.75 23.64 7.25
CA ILE A 5 -1.65 23.22 6.39
C ILE A 5 -2.13 23.27 4.94
N SER A 6 -1.29 23.76 4.05
CA SER A 6 -1.53 23.75 2.62
C SER A 6 -0.69 22.67 1.92
N LEU A 7 -1.10 22.27 0.72
CA LEU A 7 -0.29 21.42 -0.15
C LEU A 7 1.10 22.01 -0.41
N GLN A 8 1.23 23.34 -0.42
CA GLN A 8 2.50 24.04 -0.64
C GLN A 8 3.47 23.84 0.54
N ASP A 9 2.96 23.80 1.78
CA ASP A 9 3.79 23.55 2.97
C ASP A 9 4.38 22.14 2.93
N ILE A 10 3.58 21.14 2.57
CA ILE A 10 4.03 19.75 2.39
C ILE A 10 5.06 19.67 1.27
N THR A 11 4.76 20.23 0.09
CA THR A 11 5.68 20.24 -1.06
C THR A 11 7.00 20.96 -0.73
N TYR A 12 6.97 21.96 0.12
CA TYR A 12 8.18 22.64 0.57
C TYR A 12 9.08 21.69 1.39
N ALA A 13 8.52 20.93 2.32
CA ALA A 13 9.25 19.92 3.09
C ALA A 13 9.79 18.78 2.19
N GLU A 14 8.98 18.28 1.25
CA GLU A 14 9.36 17.25 0.28
C GLU A 14 10.57 17.64 -0.57
N ASN A 15 10.73 18.92 -0.92
CA ASN A 15 11.89 19.39 -1.68
C ASN A 15 13.20 19.16 -0.91
N TYR A 16 13.20 19.29 0.41
CA TYR A 16 14.36 18.96 1.25
C TYR A 16 14.57 17.45 1.37
N LEU A 17 13.49 16.67 1.49
CA LEU A 17 13.57 15.20 1.45
C LEU A 17 14.20 14.69 0.15
N ALA A 18 13.78 15.24 -0.98
CA ALA A 18 14.30 14.88 -2.30
C ALA A 18 15.80 15.22 -2.47
N GLN A 19 16.26 16.27 -1.80
CA GLN A 19 17.68 16.66 -1.77
C GLN A 19 18.49 15.85 -0.74
N GLY A 20 17.83 15.04 0.10
CA GLY A 20 18.45 14.30 1.21
C GLY A 20 18.79 15.16 2.42
N ASP A 21 18.31 16.41 2.48
CA ASP A 21 18.49 17.31 3.62
C ASP A 21 17.49 16.99 4.74
N LEU A 22 17.74 15.90 5.44
CA LEU A 22 16.91 15.46 6.56
C LEU A 22 16.98 16.44 7.75
N ALA A 23 18.08 17.16 7.91
CA ALA A 23 18.25 18.11 9.02
C ALA A 23 17.24 19.27 8.91
N THR A 24 16.88 19.67 7.70
CA THR A 24 15.86 20.69 7.44
C THR A 24 14.47 20.08 7.30
N ALA A 25 14.33 18.96 6.59
CA ALA A 25 13.04 18.35 6.30
C ALA A 25 12.32 17.85 7.55
N THR A 26 13.03 17.14 8.45
CA THR A 26 12.39 16.50 9.62
C THR A 26 11.71 17.51 10.54
N PRO A 27 12.34 18.60 11.00
CA PRO A 27 11.67 19.58 11.86
C PRO A 27 10.49 20.28 11.18
N LEU A 28 10.54 20.47 9.85
CA LEU A 28 9.40 21.02 9.10
C LEU A 28 8.23 20.06 9.11
N LEU A 29 8.47 18.77 8.81
CA LEU A 29 7.43 17.75 8.82
C LEU A 29 6.85 17.55 10.22
N GLU A 30 7.67 17.51 11.26
CA GLU A 30 7.21 17.41 12.65
C GLU A 30 6.28 18.57 13.00
N ARG A 31 6.63 19.80 12.60
CA ARG A 31 5.76 20.96 12.83
C ARG A 31 4.45 20.86 12.06
N LEU A 32 4.48 20.37 10.82
CA LEU A 32 3.25 20.16 10.03
C LEU A 32 2.37 19.06 10.65
N VAL A 33 2.97 17.98 11.15
CA VAL A 33 2.24 16.91 11.85
C VAL A 33 1.58 17.44 13.13
N GLU A 34 2.26 18.25 13.94
CA GLU A 34 1.65 18.87 15.13
C GLU A 34 0.40 19.68 14.76
N LEU A 35 0.50 20.53 13.73
CA LEU A 35 -0.65 21.34 13.25
C LEU A 35 -1.78 20.45 12.69
N ALA A 36 -1.41 19.36 12.00
CA ALA A 36 -2.37 18.38 11.50
C ALA A 36 -3.13 17.71 12.64
N GLU A 37 -2.42 17.24 13.65
CA GLU A 37 -3.03 16.56 14.81
C GLU A 37 -3.96 17.48 15.59
N GLU A 38 -3.57 18.75 15.81
CA GLU A 38 -4.47 19.75 16.43
C GLU A 38 -5.77 19.91 15.63
N TYR A 39 -5.69 20.00 14.31
CA TYR A 39 -6.85 20.13 13.45
C TYR A 39 -7.69 18.83 13.42
N ILE A 40 -7.04 17.67 13.32
CA ILE A 40 -7.71 16.37 13.32
C ILE A 40 -8.52 16.18 14.61
N ASP A 41 -7.92 16.53 15.76
CA ASP A 41 -8.57 16.44 17.06
C ASP A 41 -9.75 17.40 17.22
N ALA A 42 -9.69 18.55 16.57
CA ALA A 42 -10.77 19.54 16.61
C ALA A 42 -11.90 19.21 15.65
N GLU A 43 -11.59 18.88 14.38
CA GLU A 43 -12.53 18.93 13.27
C GLU A 43 -12.80 17.56 12.61
N CYS A 44 -11.88 16.57 12.76
CA CYS A 44 -11.97 15.31 12.04
C CYS A 44 -12.26 14.10 12.93
N LYS A 45 -13.00 14.31 14.02
CA LYS A 45 -13.36 13.21 14.93
C LYS A 45 -14.20 12.16 14.22
N THR A 46 -13.69 10.93 14.24
CA THR A 46 -14.47 9.77 13.79
C THR A 46 -15.72 9.61 14.66
N GLU A 47 -16.85 9.51 14.01
CA GLU A 47 -18.15 9.29 14.64
C GLU A 47 -18.76 7.97 14.18
N GLU A 48 -19.81 7.50 14.86
CA GLU A 48 -20.53 6.30 14.48
C GLU A 48 -21.04 6.34 13.02
N LYS A 49 -21.39 7.52 12.53
CA LYS A 49 -21.99 7.72 11.18
C LYS A 49 -21.08 8.44 10.19
N ARG A 50 -19.88 8.85 10.60
CA ARG A 50 -19.00 9.68 9.77
C ARG A 50 -17.53 9.28 9.93
N GLN A 51 -16.81 9.25 8.81
CA GLN A 51 -15.38 9.00 8.74
C GLN A 51 -14.72 9.97 7.77
N TYR A 52 -13.54 10.48 8.14
CA TYR A 52 -12.76 11.43 7.37
C TYR A 52 -11.61 10.74 6.64
N PHE A 53 -11.35 11.18 5.40
CA PHE A 53 -10.33 10.61 4.51
C PHE A 53 -9.61 11.69 3.70
N SER A 54 -8.41 11.37 3.22
CA SER A 54 -7.61 12.17 2.29
C SER A 54 -7.35 11.38 1.01
N PHE A 55 -8.40 10.86 0.36
CA PHE A 55 -8.23 10.13 -0.90
C PHE A 55 -7.61 11.01 -1.97
N ASP A 56 -6.64 10.48 -2.71
CA ASP A 56 -5.98 11.18 -3.80
C ASP A 56 -6.90 11.34 -5.04
N SER A 57 -7.88 10.45 -5.19
CA SER A 57 -8.76 10.42 -6.35
C SER A 57 -10.21 10.04 -6.05
N LYS A 58 -11.10 10.43 -6.98
CA LYS A 58 -12.50 9.95 -6.96
C LYS A 58 -12.59 8.43 -7.08
N PHE A 59 -11.66 7.82 -7.80
CA PHE A 59 -11.57 6.37 -7.94
C PHE A 59 -11.37 5.69 -6.59
N GLU A 60 -10.42 6.15 -5.77
CA GLU A 60 -10.12 5.57 -4.45
C GLU A 60 -11.32 5.65 -3.51
N ARG A 61 -12.02 6.79 -3.50
CA ARG A 61 -13.27 6.94 -2.74
C ARG A 61 -14.35 5.95 -3.18
N LEU A 62 -14.51 5.74 -4.49
CA LEU A 62 -15.47 4.78 -5.03
C LEU A 62 -15.05 3.35 -4.68
N ALA A 63 -13.78 3.01 -4.89
CA ALA A 63 -13.20 1.72 -4.60
C ALA A 63 -13.31 1.37 -3.11
N TYR A 64 -12.98 2.32 -2.22
CA TYR A 64 -13.16 2.14 -0.78
C TYR A 64 -14.59 1.75 -0.42
N ARG A 65 -15.58 2.47 -0.96
CA ARG A 65 -17.01 2.20 -0.69
C ARG A 65 -17.40 0.78 -1.10
N ARG A 66 -16.86 0.27 -2.21
CA ARG A 66 -17.18 -1.05 -2.73
C ARG A 66 -16.43 -2.18 -2.03
N VAL A 67 -15.16 -1.97 -1.70
CA VAL A 67 -14.30 -2.97 -1.06
C VAL A 67 -14.62 -3.09 0.42
N GLU A 68 -14.61 -1.96 1.15
CA GLU A 68 -14.79 -1.95 2.59
C GLU A 68 -16.25 -2.05 3.02
N LYS A 69 -17.19 -1.68 2.12
CA LYS A 69 -18.64 -1.66 2.41
C LYS A 69 -18.98 -0.84 3.66
N ASP A 70 -18.18 0.17 3.96
CA ASP A 70 -18.35 1.06 5.11
C ASP A 70 -19.66 1.83 4.97
N PRO A 71 -20.63 1.69 5.91
CA PRO A 71 -21.93 2.37 5.82
C PRO A 71 -21.87 3.85 6.19
N ARG A 72 -20.75 4.32 6.77
CA ARG A 72 -20.59 5.70 7.22
C ARG A 72 -20.53 6.68 6.06
N GLU A 73 -20.84 7.92 6.35
CA GLU A 73 -20.57 9.05 5.45
C GLU A 73 -19.04 9.19 5.31
N LEU A 74 -18.53 9.22 4.07
CA LEU A 74 -17.13 9.44 3.78
C LEU A 74 -16.91 10.93 3.53
N VAL A 75 -16.25 11.60 4.46
CA VAL A 75 -15.92 13.03 4.36
C VAL A 75 -14.51 13.17 3.81
N GLN A 76 -14.38 13.82 2.65
CA GLN A 76 -13.09 14.16 2.07
C GLN A 76 -12.51 15.37 2.79
N VAL A 77 -11.27 15.28 3.24
CA VAL A 77 -10.49 16.41 3.74
C VAL A 77 -9.59 16.92 2.61
N GLU A 78 -9.51 18.24 2.45
CA GLU A 78 -8.69 18.84 1.38
C GLU A 78 -7.19 18.81 1.66
N VAL A 79 -6.80 18.68 2.94
CA VAL A 79 -5.39 18.51 3.32
C VAL A 79 -4.96 17.07 3.05
N PRO A 80 -3.88 16.82 2.30
CA PRO A 80 -3.38 15.48 2.05
C PRO A 80 -2.58 14.93 3.25
N PHE A 81 -3.31 14.58 4.32
CA PHE A 81 -2.70 14.04 5.54
C PHE A 81 -2.00 12.71 5.29
N ASP A 82 -2.52 11.87 4.41
CA ASP A 82 -1.89 10.63 3.96
C ASP A 82 -0.46 10.87 3.47
N ARG A 83 -0.28 11.88 2.60
CA ARG A 83 1.00 12.27 2.04
C ARG A 83 1.96 12.81 3.12
N LEU A 84 1.46 13.69 4.00
CA LEU A 84 2.24 14.23 5.12
C LEU A 84 2.81 13.12 6.01
N TYR A 85 1.97 12.16 6.41
CA TYR A 85 2.42 11.04 7.25
C TYR A 85 3.35 10.08 6.49
N SER A 86 3.17 9.90 5.19
CA SER A 86 4.09 9.12 4.35
C SER A 86 5.48 9.77 4.28
N ASP A 87 5.55 11.09 4.12
CA ASP A 87 6.81 11.84 4.10
C ASP A 87 7.51 11.78 5.45
N MET A 88 6.75 11.91 6.54
CA MET A 88 7.29 11.75 7.89
C MET A 88 7.85 10.35 8.12
N ALA A 89 7.14 9.31 7.64
CA ALA A 89 7.63 7.94 7.70
C ALA A 89 8.94 7.76 6.93
N PHE A 90 9.04 8.35 5.73
CA PHE A 90 10.29 8.33 4.97
C PHE A 90 11.45 8.98 5.73
N ALA A 91 11.23 10.12 6.38
CA ALA A 91 12.23 10.77 7.22
C ALA A 91 12.70 9.85 8.36
N TYR A 92 11.78 9.18 9.06
CA TYR A 92 12.10 8.22 10.13
C TYR A 92 12.86 6.99 9.61
N ILE A 93 12.47 6.44 8.45
CA ILE A 93 13.21 5.32 7.82
C ILE A 93 14.65 5.71 7.56
N ARG A 94 14.89 6.91 7.05
CA ARG A 94 16.25 7.43 6.80
C ARG A 94 17.07 7.61 8.08
N GLN A 95 16.41 7.83 9.20
CA GLN A 95 17.02 7.91 10.55
C GLN A 95 17.12 6.53 11.24
N GLN A 96 16.64 5.47 10.61
CA GLN A 96 16.55 4.10 11.14
C GLN A 96 15.60 3.97 12.34
N ASP A 97 14.70 4.93 12.55
CA ASP A 97 13.62 4.84 13.54
C ASP A 97 12.39 4.13 12.90
N TYR A 98 12.49 2.82 12.83
CA TYR A 98 11.45 2.00 12.20
C TYR A 98 10.14 1.96 12.99
N VAL A 99 10.18 2.21 14.30
CA VAL A 99 8.98 2.24 15.14
C VAL A 99 8.15 3.48 14.83
N SER A 100 8.78 4.67 14.81
CA SER A 100 8.11 5.91 14.45
C SER A 100 7.66 5.90 12.99
N ALA A 101 8.46 5.35 12.08
CA ALA A 101 8.11 5.17 10.68
C ALA A 101 6.85 4.30 10.50
N ARG A 102 6.76 3.17 11.21
CA ARG A 102 5.56 2.31 11.21
C ARG A 102 4.33 3.09 11.66
N ASN A 103 4.43 3.82 12.77
CA ASN A 103 3.30 4.58 13.30
C ASN A 103 2.84 5.67 12.30
N ALA A 104 3.76 6.35 11.65
CA ALA A 104 3.45 7.34 10.62
C ALA A 104 2.79 6.68 9.39
N LEU A 105 3.31 5.55 8.87
CA LEU A 105 2.67 4.84 7.76
C LEU A 105 1.30 4.26 8.13
N MET A 106 1.08 3.87 9.37
CA MET A 106 -0.26 3.48 9.84
C MET A 106 -1.24 4.64 9.72
N GLN A 107 -0.81 5.89 10.00
CA GLN A 107 -1.62 7.07 9.76
C GLN A 107 -1.84 7.33 8.26
N ALA A 108 -0.81 7.20 7.42
CA ALA A 108 -0.97 7.33 5.97
C ALA A 108 -2.04 6.35 5.43
N VAL A 109 -1.97 5.08 5.81
CA VAL A 109 -2.98 4.05 5.46
C VAL A 109 -4.35 4.36 6.05
N ARG A 110 -4.42 4.96 7.23
CA ARG A 110 -5.70 5.36 7.84
C ARG A 110 -6.37 6.50 7.05
N TRP A 111 -5.60 7.47 6.55
CA TRP A 111 -6.11 8.60 5.78
C TRP A 111 -6.43 8.24 4.33
N ASP A 112 -5.61 7.40 3.69
CA ASP A 112 -5.91 6.81 2.39
C ASP A 112 -5.73 5.28 2.41
N PRO A 113 -6.76 4.54 2.82
CA PRO A 113 -6.71 3.09 2.91
C PRO A 113 -6.69 2.38 1.54
N MET A 114 -6.91 3.10 0.44
CA MET A 114 -6.87 2.53 -0.90
C MET A 114 -5.49 2.66 -1.56
N ASN A 115 -4.61 3.49 -1.02
CA ASN A 115 -3.26 3.63 -1.53
C ASN A 115 -2.42 2.38 -1.22
N CYS A 116 -2.22 1.56 -2.24
CA CYS A 116 -1.49 0.31 -2.11
C CYS A 116 0.00 0.50 -1.79
N ASN A 117 0.61 1.63 -2.17
CA ASN A 117 2.01 1.89 -1.86
C ASN A 117 2.22 2.06 -0.36
N TYR A 118 1.36 2.81 0.35
CA TYR A 118 1.46 2.95 1.80
C TYR A 118 1.33 1.61 2.54
N ARG A 119 0.44 0.73 2.07
CA ARG A 119 0.30 -0.62 2.63
C ARG A 119 1.53 -1.48 2.40
N LEU A 120 2.11 -1.40 1.19
CA LEU A 120 3.33 -2.14 0.85
C LEU A 120 4.55 -1.63 1.63
N ASP A 121 4.67 -0.33 1.80
CA ASP A 121 5.76 0.26 2.57
C ASP A 121 5.62 -0.06 4.07
N LEU A 122 4.38 -0.05 4.59
CA LEU A 122 4.09 -0.51 5.95
C LEU A 122 4.40 -2.01 6.11
N ALA A 123 4.06 -2.84 5.12
CA ALA A 123 4.40 -4.26 5.11
C ALA A 123 5.91 -4.48 5.21
N GLU A 124 6.72 -3.73 4.44
CA GLU A 124 8.18 -3.82 4.51
C GLU A 124 8.74 -3.41 5.90
N LEU A 125 8.10 -2.44 6.56
CA LEU A 125 8.48 -2.10 7.94
C LEU A 125 8.17 -3.22 8.93
N PHE A 126 7.01 -3.87 8.81
CA PHE A 126 6.70 -5.03 9.64
C PHE A 126 7.67 -6.18 9.39
N ARG A 127 8.07 -6.40 8.12
CA ARG A 127 9.13 -7.36 7.80
C ARG A 127 10.47 -6.99 8.46
N ALA A 128 10.85 -5.71 8.43
CA ALA A 128 12.08 -5.23 9.09
C ALA A 128 12.02 -5.34 10.62
N LEU A 129 10.83 -5.28 11.20
CA LEU A 129 10.56 -5.47 12.63
C LEU A 129 10.31 -6.95 13.01
N GLU A 130 10.51 -7.87 12.07
CA GLU A 130 10.35 -9.33 12.22
C GLU A 130 8.89 -9.77 12.49
N ASP A 131 7.89 -8.92 12.27
CA ASP A 131 6.48 -9.27 12.32
C ASP A 131 6.03 -9.82 10.95
N LYS A 132 6.33 -11.09 10.73
CA LYS A 132 6.06 -11.77 9.46
C LYS A 132 4.56 -11.91 9.19
N GLN A 133 3.73 -11.99 10.23
CA GLN A 133 2.30 -12.17 10.08
C GLN A 133 1.64 -10.88 9.55
N GLU A 134 1.97 -9.72 10.13
CA GLU A 134 1.46 -8.44 9.65
C GLU A 134 2.02 -8.10 8.25
N TRP A 135 3.28 -8.44 7.97
CA TRP A 135 3.84 -8.32 6.63
C TRP A 135 3.02 -9.07 5.57
N ALA A 136 2.67 -10.34 5.82
CA ALA A 136 1.86 -11.14 4.91
C ALA A 136 0.42 -10.60 4.82
N SER A 137 -0.20 -10.25 5.95
CA SER A 137 -1.57 -9.72 6.02
C SER A 137 -1.73 -8.45 5.21
N LEU A 138 -0.82 -7.49 5.35
CA LEU A 138 -0.81 -6.25 4.56
C LEU A 138 -0.61 -6.52 3.08
N SER A 139 0.35 -7.40 2.73
CA SER A 139 0.61 -7.78 1.33
C SER A 139 -0.62 -8.45 0.70
N PHE A 140 -1.32 -9.32 1.45
CA PHE A 140 -2.57 -9.92 1.01
C PHE A 140 -3.65 -8.86 0.78
N SER A 141 -3.80 -7.91 1.71
CA SER A 141 -4.78 -6.83 1.63
C SER A 141 -4.60 -5.94 0.40
N VAL A 142 -3.38 -5.82 -0.13
CA VAL A 142 -3.09 -5.10 -1.37
C VAL A 142 -3.72 -5.79 -2.57
N LEU A 143 -3.74 -7.13 -2.63
CA LEU A 143 -4.34 -7.86 -3.76
C LEU A 143 -5.85 -7.62 -3.90
N GLU A 144 -6.52 -7.28 -2.80
CA GLU A 144 -7.94 -6.92 -2.81
C GLU A 144 -8.20 -5.49 -3.31
N ARG A 145 -7.19 -4.61 -3.29
CA ARG A 145 -7.30 -3.17 -3.52
C ARG A 145 -6.51 -2.65 -4.71
N ALA A 146 -5.53 -3.41 -5.20
CA ALA A 146 -4.64 -2.96 -6.26
C ALA A 146 -5.39 -2.65 -7.56
N SER A 147 -5.21 -1.43 -8.05
CA SER A 147 -5.69 -0.94 -9.33
C SER A 147 -4.63 -0.97 -10.43
N ASP A 148 -3.39 -1.29 -10.07
CA ASP A 148 -2.26 -1.38 -10.99
C ASP A 148 -1.45 -2.67 -10.80
N GLY A 149 -0.79 -3.10 -11.89
CA GLY A 149 -0.03 -4.34 -11.89
C GLY A 149 1.26 -4.29 -11.08
N LYS A 150 1.85 -3.12 -10.82
CA LYS A 150 3.12 -3.01 -10.06
C LYS A 150 2.89 -3.27 -8.58
N CYS A 151 1.86 -2.64 -8.00
CA CYS A 151 1.48 -2.89 -6.62
C CYS A 151 1.09 -4.36 -6.40
N ALA A 152 0.28 -4.93 -7.31
CA ALA A 152 -0.09 -6.34 -7.22
C ALA A 152 1.14 -7.27 -7.34
N ALA A 153 2.08 -6.99 -8.25
CA ALA A 153 3.31 -7.77 -8.40
C ALA A 153 4.18 -7.73 -7.13
N ARG A 154 4.34 -6.54 -6.52
CA ARG A 154 5.08 -6.39 -5.26
C ARG A 154 4.40 -7.17 -4.12
N ALA A 155 3.08 -7.14 -4.04
CA ALA A 155 2.31 -7.92 -3.07
C ALA A 155 2.50 -9.43 -3.25
N TYR A 156 2.41 -9.94 -4.48
CA TYR A 156 2.72 -11.34 -4.76
C TYR A 156 4.17 -11.68 -4.44
N ALA A 157 5.14 -10.81 -4.76
CA ALA A 157 6.53 -11.06 -4.42
C ALA A 157 6.76 -11.15 -2.91
N ASN A 158 6.09 -10.32 -2.12
CA ASN A 158 6.12 -10.36 -0.66
C ASN A 158 5.52 -11.68 -0.14
N LEU A 159 4.34 -12.06 -0.61
CA LEU A 159 3.71 -13.32 -0.22
C LEU A 159 4.54 -14.54 -0.63
N GLY A 160 5.14 -14.52 -1.83
CA GLY A 160 6.06 -15.57 -2.26
C GLY A 160 7.29 -15.70 -1.35
N GLN A 161 7.84 -14.59 -0.86
CA GLN A 161 8.92 -14.63 0.12
C GLN A 161 8.43 -15.14 1.48
N TYR A 162 7.24 -14.77 1.92
CA TYR A 162 6.61 -15.27 3.14
C TYR A 162 6.42 -16.79 3.10
N PHE A 163 5.98 -17.35 1.97
CA PHE A 163 5.86 -18.80 1.79
C PHE A 163 7.20 -19.54 1.69
N LEU A 164 8.33 -18.82 1.64
CA LEU A 164 9.68 -19.41 1.75
C LEU A 164 10.27 -19.26 3.16
N GLU A 165 9.53 -18.71 4.12
CA GLU A 165 9.96 -18.66 5.50
C GLU A 165 9.79 -20.05 6.16
N PRO A 166 10.70 -20.46 7.08
CA PRO A 166 10.67 -21.80 7.66
C PRO A 166 9.36 -22.17 8.37
N GLU A 167 8.67 -21.17 8.95
CA GLU A 167 7.45 -21.36 9.71
C GLU A 167 6.21 -21.56 8.83
N THR A 168 6.28 -21.15 7.58
CA THR A 168 5.15 -21.13 6.63
C THR A 168 5.49 -21.85 5.32
N GLU A 169 6.56 -22.65 5.31
CA GLU A 169 7.14 -23.19 4.09
C GLU A 169 6.10 -23.88 3.19
N ASN A 170 5.82 -23.21 2.07
CA ASN A 170 5.03 -23.72 0.96
C ASN A 170 5.65 -23.26 -0.36
N VAL A 171 6.61 -24.05 -0.83
CA VAL A 171 7.43 -23.69 -2.01
C VAL A 171 6.58 -23.57 -3.26
N SER A 172 5.57 -24.45 -3.45
CA SER A 172 4.66 -24.41 -4.61
C SER A 172 3.82 -23.11 -4.63
N ALA A 173 3.34 -22.67 -3.47
CA ALA A 173 2.65 -21.37 -3.36
C ALA A 173 3.62 -20.21 -3.66
N ALA A 174 4.86 -20.28 -3.22
CA ALA A 174 5.88 -19.27 -3.54
C ALA A 174 6.16 -19.19 -5.04
N VAL A 175 6.24 -20.34 -5.75
CA VAL A 175 6.38 -20.40 -7.22
C VAL A 175 5.17 -19.77 -7.90
N GLY A 176 3.95 -20.09 -7.44
CA GLY A 176 2.71 -19.48 -7.95
C GLY A 176 2.72 -17.95 -7.82
N CYS A 177 3.07 -17.44 -6.65
CA CYS A 177 3.24 -16.00 -6.41
C CYS A 177 4.29 -15.38 -7.35
N ALA A 178 5.46 -16.02 -7.51
CA ALA A 178 6.51 -15.51 -8.38
C ALA A 178 6.06 -15.43 -9.85
N ARG A 179 5.31 -16.42 -10.35
CA ARG A 179 4.76 -16.43 -11.71
C ARG A 179 3.72 -15.33 -11.90
N LEU A 180 2.84 -15.08 -10.91
CA LEU A 180 1.87 -14.00 -10.96
C LEU A 180 2.56 -12.64 -10.97
N ALA A 181 3.53 -12.44 -10.08
CA ALA A 181 4.34 -11.22 -10.02
C ALA A 181 5.06 -10.95 -11.34
N LEU A 182 5.71 -11.96 -11.91
CA LEU A 182 6.43 -11.86 -13.19
C LEU A 182 5.51 -11.46 -14.35
N ARG A 183 4.29 -11.99 -14.41
CA ARG A 183 3.32 -11.63 -15.45
C ARG A 183 2.86 -10.18 -15.35
N LEU A 184 2.76 -9.65 -14.14
CA LEU A 184 2.28 -8.28 -13.90
C LEU A 184 3.39 -7.23 -14.04
N ALA A 185 4.61 -7.55 -13.58
CA ALA A 185 5.77 -6.66 -13.63
C ALA A 185 7.07 -7.44 -13.90
N PRO A 186 7.39 -7.74 -15.17
CA PRO A 186 8.53 -8.59 -15.53
C PRO A 186 9.90 -8.07 -15.09
N ASN A 187 10.03 -6.75 -14.92
CA ASN A 187 11.30 -6.10 -14.57
C ASN A 187 11.34 -5.62 -13.10
N ASP A 188 10.39 -6.06 -12.27
CA ASP A 188 10.37 -5.67 -10.86
C ASP A 188 11.51 -6.35 -10.07
N ALA A 189 12.20 -5.55 -9.25
CA ALA A 189 13.34 -6.03 -8.48
C ALA A 189 12.95 -7.04 -7.38
N HIS A 190 11.77 -6.90 -6.77
CA HIS A 190 11.28 -7.82 -5.76
C HIS A 190 10.94 -9.18 -6.39
N THR A 191 10.27 -9.15 -7.54
CA THR A 191 9.96 -10.34 -8.34
C THR A 191 11.24 -11.07 -8.77
N THR A 192 12.21 -10.33 -9.29
CA THR A 192 13.52 -10.90 -9.72
C THR A 192 14.24 -11.57 -8.55
N ARG A 193 14.24 -10.94 -7.39
CA ARG A 193 14.87 -11.49 -6.17
C ARG A 193 14.20 -12.78 -5.71
N LEU A 194 12.86 -12.83 -5.73
CA LEU A 194 12.10 -14.04 -5.39
C LEU A 194 12.40 -15.18 -6.36
N LEU A 195 12.36 -14.93 -7.68
CA LEU A 195 12.67 -15.92 -8.70
C LEU A 195 14.08 -16.49 -8.54
N ASN A 196 15.07 -15.63 -8.32
CA ASN A 196 16.45 -16.08 -8.10
C ASN A 196 16.55 -16.96 -6.85
N LYS A 197 15.87 -16.61 -5.76
CA LYS A 197 15.84 -17.44 -4.54
C LYS A 197 15.21 -18.80 -4.81
N ILE A 198 14.08 -18.86 -5.53
CA ILE A 198 13.44 -20.15 -5.90
C ILE A 198 14.35 -20.98 -6.77
N HIS A 199 14.90 -20.45 -7.86
CA HIS A 199 15.78 -21.20 -8.77
C HIS A 199 17.05 -21.73 -8.12
N THR A 200 17.61 -20.98 -7.16
CA THR A 200 18.85 -21.42 -6.49
C THR A 200 18.59 -22.40 -5.37
N THR A 201 17.48 -22.28 -4.64
CA THR A 201 17.23 -23.09 -3.44
C THR A 201 16.30 -24.27 -3.72
N TYR A 202 15.36 -24.12 -4.66
CA TYR A 202 14.30 -25.10 -4.97
C TYR A 202 14.14 -25.32 -6.48
N PRO A 203 15.19 -25.77 -7.20
CA PRO A 203 15.17 -25.87 -8.66
C PRO A 203 14.05 -26.79 -9.19
N ASP A 204 13.77 -27.89 -8.49
CA ASP A 204 12.72 -28.84 -8.89
C ASP A 204 11.32 -28.22 -8.81
N ALA A 205 11.07 -27.37 -7.82
CA ALA A 205 9.79 -26.69 -7.67
C ALA A 205 9.57 -25.62 -8.76
N ALA A 206 10.64 -25.06 -9.31
CA ALA A 206 10.54 -24.12 -10.43
C ALA A 206 9.91 -24.75 -11.69
N GLU A 207 9.99 -26.07 -11.85
CA GLU A 207 9.47 -26.87 -12.98
C GLU A 207 8.00 -27.34 -12.76
N GLU A 208 7.39 -27.08 -11.61
CA GLU A 208 6.00 -27.48 -11.33
C GLU A 208 5.02 -26.90 -12.36
N SER A 209 3.91 -27.60 -12.61
CA SER A 209 2.89 -27.14 -13.56
C SER A 209 2.14 -25.91 -13.03
N ASP A 210 1.65 -25.05 -13.93
CA ASP A 210 0.82 -23.90 -13.56
C ASP A 210 -0.46 -24.34 -12.83
N GLU A 211 -1.06 -25.47 -13.24
CA GLU A 211 -2.27 -25.99 -12.58
C GLU A 211 -1.99 -26.31 -11.10
N HIS A 212 -0.87 -26.96 -10.80
CA HIS A 212 -0.49 -27.31 -9.44
C HIS A 212 -0.27 -26.06 -8.58
N VAL A 213 0.60 -25.13 -9.02
CA VAL A 213 0.95 -23.96 -8.23
C VAL A 213 -0.23 -23.00 -8.05
N MET A 214 -1.15 -22.89 -9.03
CA MET A 214 -2.38 -22.11 -8.87
C MET A 214 -3.36 -22.78 -7.92
N GLY A 215 -3.41 -24.12 -7.92
CA GLY A 215 -4.16 -24.90 -6.92
C GLY A 215 -3.68 -24.65 -5.50
N GLU A 216 -2.36 -24.64 -5.29
CA GLU A 216 -1.76 -24.32 -3.99
C GLU A 216 -2.08 -22.88 -3.54
N LEU A 217 -2.01 -21.90 -4.44
CA LEU A 217 -2.42 -20.52 -4.11
C LEU A 217 -3.88 -20.46 -3.65
N ALA A 218 -4.78 -21.19 -4.34
CA ALA A 218 -6.17 -21.24 -3.97
C ALA A 218 -6.38 -21.86 -2.58
N LEU A 219 -5.63 -22.90 -2.21
CA LEU A 219 -5.66 -23.50 -0.87
C LEU A 219 -5.16 -22.53 0.21
N GLN A 220 -4.21 -21.66 -0.12
CA GLN A 220 -3.72 -20.60 0.77
C GLN A 220 -4.65 -19.36 0.77
N GLY A 221 -5.74 -19.37 0.00
CA GLY A 221 -6.64 -18.24 -0.14
C GLY A 221 -6.06 -17.03 -0.89
N VAL A 222 -4.93 -17.20 -1.59
CA VAL A 222 -4.31 -16.11 -2.35
C VAL A 222 -5.08 -15.90 -3.66
N PRO A 223 -5.60 -14.68 -3.92
CA PRO A 223 -6.29 -14.38 -5.17
C PRO A 223 -5.35 -14.58 -6.37
N THR A 224 -5.86 -15.20 -7.43
CA THR A 224 -5.10 -15.41 -8.68
C THR A 224 -5.57 -14.52 -9.83
N SER A 225 -6.56 -13.66 -9.55
CA SER A 225 -7.14 -12.69 -10.48
C SER A 225 -7.33 -11.33 -9.78
N PRO A 226 -7.42 -10.23 -10.55
CA PRO A 226 -7.74 -8.91 -10.00
C PRO A 226 -9.08 -8.90 -9.26
N SER A 227 -9.20 -8.02 -8.26
CA SER A 227 -10.46 -7.80 -7.54
C SER A 227 -11.56 -7.33 -8.51
N ALA A 228 -12.69 -8.04 -8.53
CA ALA A 228 -13.84 -7.67 -9.36
C ALA A 228 -14.39 -6.28 -8.99
N GLU A 229 -14.37 -5.93 -7.70
CA GLU A 229 -14.84 -4.63 -7.23
C GLU A 229 -13.95 -3.49 -7.76
N ILE A 230 -12.64 -3.67 -7.77
CA ILE A 230 -11.69 -2.71 -8.34
C ILE A 230 -11.87 -2.61 -9.85
N ALA A 231 -11.98 -3.73 -10.55
CA ALA A 231 -12.21 -3.73 -11.99
C ALA A 231 -13.50 -2.97 -12.38
N ILE A 232 -14.58 -3.16 -11.63
CA ILE A 232 -15.84 -2.42 -11.85
C ILE A 232 -15.62 -0.92 -11.64
N CYS A 233 -14.90 -0.50 -10.57
CA CYS A 233 -14.61 0.90 -10.31
C CYS A 233 -13.80 1.54 -11.45
N LEU A 234 -12.80 0.83 -11.97
CA LEU A 234 -11.98 1.30 -13.10
C LEU A 234 -12.84 1.52 -14.34
N ILE A 235 -13.73 0.56 -14.65
CA ILE A 235 -14.64 0.69 -15.80
C ILE A 235 -15.60 1.87 -15.61
N MET A 236 -16.17 2.05 -14.43
CA MET A 236 -17.06 3.18 -14.12
C MET A 236 -16.34 4.52 -14.32
N CYS A 237 -15.17 4.69 -13.71
CA CYS A 237 -14.38 5.94 -13.84
C CYS A 237 -13.96 6.19 -15.30
N ALA A 238 -13.56 5.15 -16.05
CA ALA A 238 -13.21 5.28 -17.46
C ALA A 238 -14.42 5.68 -18.32
N THR A 239 -15.61 5.16 -18.01
CA THR A 239 -16.86 5.50 -18.72
C THR A 239 -17.24 6.96 -18.44
N ASP A 240 -17.15 7.41 -17.20
CA ASP A 240 -17.45 8.79 -16.82
C ASP A 240 -16.48 9.76 -17.52
N ALA A 241 -15.16 9.49 -17.45
CA ALA A 241 -14.15 10.31 -18.13
C ALA A 241 -14.39 10.39 -19.66
N ALA A 242 -14.73 9.25 -20.28
CA ALA A 242 -15.04 9.24 -21.72
C ALA A 242 -16.30 10.05 -22.05
N SER A 243 -17.30 10.08 -21.17
CA SER A 243 -18.53 10.86 -21.32
C SER A 243 -18.28 12.37 -21.18
N ASP A 244 -17.36 12.73 -20.30
CA ASP A 244 -16.97 14.14 -20.04
C ASP A 244 -15.96 14.66 -21.10
N GLY A 245 -15.49 13.80 -22.01
CA GLY A 245 -14.55 14.16 -23.07
C GLY A 245 -13.09 14.21 -22.64
N ASP A 246 -12.78 13.75 -21.44
CA ASP A 246 -11.43 13.54 -20.96
C ASP A 246 -10.82 12.28 -21.61
N LYS A 247 -9.59 12.45 -22.17
CA LYS A 247 -8.88 11.38 -22.90
C LYS A 247 -7.67 10.90 -22.13
#